data_02af4c2b3a4645978739d6ccd0a4800d
#
_entry.id   02af4c2b3a4645978739d6ccd0a4800d
#
_cell.length_a   1.000
_cell.length_b   1.000
_cell.length_c   1.000
_cell.angle_alpha   90.00
_cell.angle_beta   90.00
_cell.angle_gamma   90.00
#
_symmetry.space_group_name_H-M   'P 1'
#
loop_
_entity.id
_entity.type
_entity.pdbx_description
1 polymer ?
#
loop_
_entity_poly.entity_id
_entity_poly.type
_entity_poly.pdbx_seq_one_letter_code
_entity_poly.pdbx_strand_id
1 'polypeptide(L)'
;MYQGAEFFAVTSAIPGAHVIDLRQLQALSAVAAEGSVARAASRLGWSQPTVDYHLKNLDRLVGTELTSRSSRGSRLTNAGLLMLERGEEILGLADRTLTDVRDLAQLGHVRLRFGIFPTAAARILPGIATRLSELGIELDATLAEVMPLVGGVNQHTLDAALVYAAGSYALPLRSEVHTTHVFTDPMLLALPANHELAHIEEFDTQALLQLGGENWVMGSTPGDTLDDLVRELFEETRVKLTVPVRTDDYAVVLGLIAAHMGVALVPSLMRSSVPEGVVLRPIADDRFTRELLLAAPAGPAGPSAAVRQLAEAVRRSISALDSRHVGQG
;
A
#
# COMPACT_ATOMS: atom_id res chain seq x y z
N MET A 1 39.20 0.10 26.02
CA MET A 1 38.93 1.36 26.70
C MET A 1 37.75 2.03 25.98
N TYR A 2 36.52 1.61 26.35
CA TYR A 2 35.28 2.17 25.78
C TYR A 2 34.86 3.34 26.64
N GLN A 3 34.96 4.55 26.13
CA GLN A 3 34.43 5.75 26.76
C GLN A 3 32.94 5.83 26.54
N GLY A 4 32.23 6.15 27.61
CA GLY A 4 30.79 6.10 27.78
C GLY A 4 30.00 6.93 26.77
N ALA A 5 29.00 6.29 26.20
CA ALA A 5 27.83 6.95 25.65
C ALA A 5 26.96 7.41 26.84
N GLU A 6 26.88 8.70 27.08
CA GLU A 6 25.87 9.29 27.96
C GLU A 6 24.50 8.94 27.37
N PHE A 7 23.83 7.98 27.99
CA PHE A 7 22.40 7.75 27.79
C PHE A 7 21.67 9.00 28.30
N PHE A 8 21.21 9.82 27.40
CA PHE A 8 20.19 10.81 27.71
C PHE A 8 18.96 10.09 28.25
N ALA A 9 18.82 10.07 29.54
CA ALA A 9 17.62 9.66 30.23
C ALA A 9 16.51 10.67 29.90
N VAL A 10 15.77 10.46 28.83
CA VAL A 10 14.45 11.07 28.62
C VAL A 10 13.45 10.29 29.47
N THR A 11 13.62 10.40 30.78
CA THR A 11 12.57 10.03 31.73
C THR A 11 12.31 11.27 32.58
N SER A 12 11.75 12.32 31.97
CA SER A 12 10.96 13.23 32.79
C SER A 12 9.68 12.47 33.16
N ALA A 13 9.72 11.76 34.28
CA ALA A 13 8.53 11.29 34.96
C ALA A 13 7.66 12.52 35.22
N ILE A 14 6.64 12.75 34.35
CA ILE A 14 5.59 13.70 34.65
C ILE A 14 4.83 13.09 35.83
N PRO A 15 4.88 13.68 37.04
CA PRO A 15 4.12 13.14 38.18
C PRO A 15 2.65 13.18 37.83
N GLY A 16 1.97 12.01 37.77
CA GLY A 16 0.57 11.88 37.36
C GLY A 16 0.36 11.50 35.90
N ALA A 17 1.41 11.16 35.14
CA ALA A 17 1.25 10.64 33.79
C ALA A 17 0.46 9.33 33.82
N HIS A 18 -0.75 9.38 33.31
CA HIS A 18 -1.58 8.20 33.10
C HIS A 18 -0.94 7.36 31.99
N VAL A 19 -0.43 6.16 32.34
CA VAL A 19 0.25 5.27 31.39
C VAL A 19 -0.78 4.34 30.76
N ILE A 20 -0.84 4.31 29.45
CA ILE A 20 -1.64 3.33 28.72
C ILE A 20 -0.97 1.95 28.84
N ASP A 21 -1.70 0.94 29.31
CA ASP A 21 -1.27 -0.46 29.27
C ASP A 21 -1.70 -1.08 27.92
N LEU A 22 -0.80 -1.74 27.21
CA LEU A 22 -1.09 -2.38 25.93
C LEU A 22 -2.29 -3.35 26.01
N ARG A 23 -2.52 -3.98 27.16
CA ARG A 23 -3.68 -4.87 27.38
C ARG A 23 -5.01 -4.10 27.31
N GLN A 24 -5.03 -2.82 27.66
CA GLN A 24 -6.23 -1.99 27.53
C GLN A 24 -6.57 -1.78 26.05
N LEU A 25 -5.55 -1.54 25.22
CA LEU A 25 -5.71 -1.38 23.78
C LEU A 25 -6.11 -2.71 23.11
N GLN A 26 -5.51 -3.82 23.54
CA GLN A 26 -5.89 -5.17 23.08
C GLN A 26 -7.36 -5.50 23.41
N ALA A 27 -7.82 -5.13 24.60
CA ALA A 27 -9.23 -5.32 25.01
C ALA A 27 -10.18 -4.51 24.11
N LEU A 28 -9.84 -3.24 23.83
CA LEU A 28 -10.65 -2.37 22.98
C LEU A 28 -10.71 -2.90 21.54
N SER A 29 -9.55 -3.26 20.95
CA SER A 29 -9.46 -3.81 19.60
C SER A 29 -10.25 -5.13 19.47
N ALA A 30 -10.13 -6.04 20.44
CA ALA A 30 -10.88 -7.28 20.42
C ALA A 30 -12.40 -7.05 20.52
N VAL A 31 -12.86 -6.10 21.37
CA VAL A 31 -14.29 -5.78 21.48
C VAL A 31 -14.81 -5.11 20.21
N ALA A 32 -14.01 -4.26 19.57
CA ALA A 32 -14.34 -3.67 18.28
C ALA A 32 -14.56 -4.72 17.19
N ALA A 33 -13.63 -5.66 17.07
CA ALA A 33 -13.69 -6.74 16.08
C ALA A 33 -14.85 -7.72 16.32
N GLU A 34 -15.10 -8.09 17.59
CA GLU A 34 -16.06 -9.12 17.94
C GLU A 34 -17.48 -8.55 18.22
N GLY A 35 -17.60 -7.26 18.47
CA GLY A 35 -18.87 -6.61 18.83
C GLY A 35 -19.45 -7.11 20.17
N SER A 36 -18.67 -7.82 21.00
CA SER A 36 -19.10 -8.42 22.26
C SER A 36 -17.92 -8.66 23.20
N VAL A 37 -18.07 -8.26 24.47
CA VAL A 37 -17.06 -8.49 25.52
C VAL A 37 -16.82 -10.00 25.73
N ALA A 38 -17.88 -10.81 25.65
CA ALA A 38 -17.76 -12.27 25.82
C ALA A 38 -16.91 -12.92 24.72
N ARG A 39 -17.17 -12.55 23.46
CA ARG A 39 -16.38 -13.05 22.31
C ARG A 39 -14.97 -12.51 22.34
N ALA A 40 -14.78 -11.23 22.66
CA ALA A 40 -13.46 -10.64 22.83
C ALA A 40 -12.63 -11.35 23.90
N ALA A 41 -13.25 -11.69 25.03
CA ALA A 41 -12.60 -12.47 26.09
C ALA A 41 -12.16 -13.85 25.59
N SER A 42 -13.03 -14.57 24.87
CA SER A 42 -12.67 -15.86 24.27
C SER A 42 -11.51 -15.74 23.27
N ARG A 43 -11.53 -14.72 22.40
CA ARG A 43 -10.47 -14.46 21.44
C ARG A 43 -9.11 -14.17 22.09
N LEU A 44 -9.10 -13.42 23.19
CA LEU A 44 -7.89 -13.07 23.94
C LEU A 44 -7.41 -14.15 24.91
N GLY A 45 -8.19 -15.20 25.12
CA GLY A 45 -7.93 -16.19 26.18
C GLY A 45 -8.06 -15.59 27.59
N TRP A 46 -8.86 -14.54 27.77
CA TRP A 46 -9.11 -13.85 29.03
C TRP A 46 -10.51 -14.13 29.58
N SER A 47 -10.71 -13.80 30.85
CA SER A 47 -12.06 -13.76 31.42
C SER A 47 -12.81 -12.47 31.01
N GLN A 48 -14.15 -12.53 30.94
CA GLN A 48 -14.95 -11.31 30.70
C GLN A 48 -14.70 -10.19 31.74
N PRO A 49 -14.60 -10.49 33.07
CA PRO A 49 -14.21 -9.46 34.05
C PRO A 49 -12.84 -8.83 33.76
N THR A 50 -11.89 -9.56 33.20
CA THR A 50 -10.58 -9.02 32.81
C THR A 50 -10.70 -8.02 31.66
N VAL A 51 -11.48 -8.34 30.63
CA VAL A 51 -11.72 -7.43 29.51
C VAL A 51 -12.44 -6.17 30.01
N ASP A 52 -13.51 -6.32 30.82
CA ASP A 52 -14.24 -5.21 31.42
C ASP A 52 -13.33 -4.33 32.30
N TYR A 53 -12.42 -4.93 33.06
CA TYR A 53 -11.45 -4.22 33.89
C TYR A 53 -10.54 -3.32 33.03
N HIS A 54 -9.99 -3.87 31.96
CA HIS A 54 -9.10 -3.11 31.06
C HIS A 54 -9.84 -1.98 30.33
N LEU A 55 -11.06 -2.23 29.84
CA LEU A 55 -11.90 -1.19 29.21
C LEU A 55 -12.21 -0.05 30.19
N LYS A 56 -12.69 -0.37 31.40
CA LYS A 56 -13.01 0.64 32.42
C LYS A 56 -11.80 1.46 32.87
N ASN A 57 -10.61 0.83 32.91
CA ASN A 57 -9.39 1.55 33.22
C ASN A 57 -9.01 2.51 32.07
N LEU A 58 -9.21 2.09 30.81
CA LEU A 58 -8.98 2.96 29.65
C LEU A 58 -9.99 4.11 29.63
N ASP A 59 -11.30 3.85 29.87
CA ASP A 59 -12.35 4.89 30.01
C ASP A 59 -11.97 5.92 31.07
N ARG A 60 -11.50 5.44 32.24
CA ARG A 60 -11.10 6.33 33.35
C ARG A 60 -9.86 7.16 32.98
N LEU A 61 -8.93 6.57 32.22
CA LEU A 61 -7.71 7.22 31.78
C LEU A 61 -8.02 8.42 30.85
N VAL A 62 -8.95 8.21 29.91
CA VAL A 62 -9.32 9.24 28.91
C VAL A 62 -10.49 10.14 29.38
N GLY A 63 -11.15 9.78 30.48
CA GLY A 63 -12.25 10.57 31.06
C GLY A 63 -13.58 10.46 30.32
N THR A 64 -13.74 9.48 29.44
CA THR A 64 -15.00 9.24 28.70
C THR A 64 -15.17 7.76 28.37
N GLU A 65 -16.41 7.32 28.14
CA GLU A 65 -16.70 5.97 27.71
C GLU A 65 -16.28 5.76 26.24
N LEU A 66 -15.50 4.73 25.99
CA LEU A 66 -15.04 4.33 24.66
C LEU A 66 -15.97 3.29 24.02
N THR A 67 -16.76 2.60 24.83
CA THR A 67 -17.72 1.60 24.36
C THR A 67 -19.11 1.89 24.92
N SER A 68 -20.13 1.66 24.10
CA SER A 68 -21.55 1.69 24.52
C SER A 68 -22.13 0.28 24.44
N ARG A 69 -22.92 -0.11 25.46
CA ARG A 69 -23.62 -1.40 25.51
C ARG A 69 -25.04 -1.25 24.99
N SER A 70 -25.49 -2.21 24.20
CA SER A 70 -26.85 -2.31 23.71
C SER A 70 -27.33 -3.77 23.82
N SER A 71 -28.62 -4.00 23.62
CA SER A 71 -29.18 -5.35 23.52
C SER A 71 -28.59 -6.18 22.38
N ARG A 72 -27.88 -5.53 21.42
CA ARG A 72 -27.25 -6.16 20.28
C ARG A 72 -25.73 -6.34 20.45
N GLY A 73 -25.18 -6.01 21.62
CA GLY A 73 -23.76 -6.13 21.91
C GLY A 73 -23.08 -4.82 22.29
N SER A 74 -21.75 -4.77 22.14
CA SER A 74 -20.92 -3.59 22.42
C SER A 74 -20.53 -2.91 21.13
N ARG A 75 -20.63 -1.55 21.08
CA ARG A 75 -20.18 -0.73 19.95
C ARG A 75 -19.23 0.33 20.47
N LEU A 76 -18.32 0.78 19.62
CA LEU A 76 -17.45 1.90 19.93
C LEU A 76 -18.23 3.24 19.87
N THR A 77 -17.88 4.16 20.76
CA THR A 77 -18.21 5.58 20.65
C THR A 77 -17.28 6.26 19.65
N ASN A 78 -17.52 7.53 19.31
CA ASN A 78 -16.58 8.30 18.47
C ASN A 78 -15.20 8.41 19.12
N ALA A 79 -15.14 8.60 20.45
CA ALA A 79 -13.88 8.55 21.19
C ALA A 79 -13.24 7.17 21.14
N GLY A 80 -14.06 6.09 21.20
CA GLY A 80 -13.63 4.73 21.05
C GLY A 80 -13.05 4.40 19.69
N LEU A 81 -13.64 4.96 18.62
CA LEU A 81 -13.11 4.81 17.26
C LEU A 81 -11.73 5.45 17.12
N LEU A 82 -11.57 6.68 17.62
CA LEU A 82 -10.27 7.36 17.61
C LEU A 82 -9.23 6.60 18.46
N MET A 83 -9.65 6.12 19.65
CA MET A 83 -8.75 5.35 20.53
C MET A 83 -8.37 4.02 19.91
N LEU A 84 -9.28 3.36 19.17
CA LEU A 84 -8.98 2.14 18.44
C LEU A 84 -7.93 2.40 17.37
N GLU A 85 -8.17 3.41 16.54
CA GLU A 85 -7.25 3.79 15.46
C GLU A 85 -5.82 4.01 15.98
N ARG A 86 -5.66 4.85 17.00
CA ARG A 86 -4.34 5.13 17.60
C ARG A 86 -3.78 3.97 18.41
N GLY A 87 -4.67 3.19 19.02
CA GLY A 87 -4.30 2.01 19.79
C GLY A 87 -3.72 0.90 18.92
N GLU A 88 -4.25 0.69 17.73
CA GLU A 88 -3.72 -0.29 16.78
C GLU A 88 -2.31 0.07 16.29
N GLU A 89 -2.00 1.37 16.11
CA GLU A 89 -0.65 1.84 15.83
C GLU A 89 0.34 1.46 16.94
N ILE A 90 -0.04 1.75 18.18
CA ILE A 90 0.79 1.45 19.36
C ILE A 90 1.02 -0.05 19.50
N LEU A 91 -0.03 -0.86 19.30
CA LEU A 91 0.07 -2.33 19.36
C LEU A 91 0.97 -2.86 18.24
N GLY A 92 0.81 -2.37 17.01
CA GLY A 92 1.65 -2.74 15.87
C GLY A 92 3.11 -2.38 16.09
N LEU A 93 3.40 -1.18 16.61
CA LEU A 93 4.76 -0.76 16.93
C LEU A 93 5.39 -1.60 18.05
N ALA A 94 4.61 -1.93 19.09
CA ALA A 94 5.09 -2.77 20.19
C ALA A 94 5.44 -4.19 19.73
N ASP A 95 4.57 -4.81 18.92
CA ASP A 95 4.80 -6.15 18.36
C ASP A 95 6.03 -6.15 17.45
N ARG A 96 6.15 -5.15 16.58
CA ARG A 96 7.31 -4.99 15.72
C ARG A 96 8.60 -4.84 16.52
N THR A 97 8.62 -3.99 17.54
CA THR A 97 9.81 -3.80 18.39
C THR A 97 10.29 -5.13 18.99
N LEU A 98 9.35 -5.93 19.49
CA LEU A 98 9.68 -7.26 20.04
C LEU A 98 10.23 -8.22 18.98
N THR A 99 9.68 -8.18 17.78
CA THR A 99 10.14 -9.00 16.66
C THR A 99 11.54 -8.59 16.23
N ASP A 100 11.77 -7.30 16.00
CA ASP A 100 13.07 -6.76 15.58
C ASP A 100 14.19 -7.09 16.58
N VAL A 101 13.91 -6.97 17.88
CA VAL A 101 14.88 -7.33 18.92
C VAL A 101 15.16 -8.85 18.93
N ARG A 102 14.15 -9.67 18.73
CA ARG A 102 14.33 -11.14 18.64
C ARG A 102 15.13 -11.54 17.40
N ASP A 103 14.83 -10.95 16.25
CA ASP A 103 15.55 -11.20 14.99
C ASP A 103 17.02 -10.80 15.13
N LEU A 104 17.29 -9.61 15.69
CA LEU A 104 18.65 -9.18 15.96
C LEU A 104 19.39 -10.13 16.90
N ALA A 105 18.73 -10.61 17.97
CA ALA A 105 19.34 -11.49 18.95
C ALA A 105 19.58 -12.92 18.40
N GLN A 106 18.73 -13.42 17.51
CA GLN A 106 18.80 -14.79 16.98
C GLN A 106 19.57 -14.88 15.67
N LEU A 107 19.42 -13.90 14.79
CA LEU A 107 19.93 -13.91 13.43
C LEU A 107 21.11 -12.96 13.22
N GLY A 108 21.34 -12.02 14.13
CA GLY A 108 22.38 -11.00 14.02
C GLY A 108 22.03 -9.85 13.05
N HIS A 109 20.84 -9.83 12.47
CA HIS A 109 20.37 -8.78 11.57
C HIS A 109 18.87 -8.49 11.77
N VAL A 110 18.42 -7.33 11.29
CA VAL A 110 17.01 -6.92 11.30
C VAL A 110 16.42 -7.22 9.93
N ARG A 111 15.23 -7.84 9.93
CA ARG A 111 14.47 -8.11 8.71
C ARG A 111 13.71 -6.86 8.27
N LEU A 112 13.78 -6.52 6.98
CA LEU A 112 13.05 -5.40 6.38
C LEU A 112 11.74 -5.90 5.74
N ARG A 113 10.61 -5.53 6.32
CA ARG A 113 9.27 -5.86 5.81
C ARG A 113 8.85 -4.84 4.76
N PHE A 114 8.79 -5.29 3.52
CA PHE A 114 8.54 -4.44 2.37
C PHE A 114 7.28 -4.86 1.62
N GLY A 115 6.33 -3.96 1.49
CA GLY A 115 5.14 -4.13 0.66
C GLY A 115 5.36 -3.63 -0.76
N ILE A 116 4.88 -4.36 -1.76
CA ILE A 116 5.01 -3.97 -3.16
C ILE A 116 3.82 -4.50 -3.97
N PHE A 117 3.28 -3.69 -4.89
CA PHE A 117 2.19 -4.12 -5.75
C PHE A 117 2.68 -5.02 -6.89
N PRO A 118 1.84 -5.95 -7.42
CA PRO A 118 2.29 -7.05 -8.29
C PRO A 118 3.05 -6.61 -9.54
N THR A 119 2.59 -5.57 -10.25
CA THR A 119 3.24 -5.12 -11.50
C THR A 119 4.65 -4.58 -11.28
N ALA A 120 4.89 -3.86 -10.19
CA ALA A 120 6.23 -3.42 -9.83
C ALA A 120 7.08 -4.60 -9.33
N ALA A 121 6.49 -5.49 -8.50
CA ALA A 121 7.20 -6.66 -7.99
C ALA A 121 7.79 -7.51 -9.11
N ALA A 122 6.99 -7.83 -10.12
CA ALA A 122 7.44 -8.64 -11.27
C ALA A 122 8.68 -8.06 -11.96
N ARG A 123 8.87 -6.73 -11.91
CA ARG A 123 9.92 -6.03 -12.64
C ARG A 123 11.15 -5.69 -11.82
N ILE A 124 10.95 -5.23 -10.58
CA ILE A 124 12.03 -4.64 -9.80
C ILE A 124 12.37 -5.42 -8.52
N LEU A 125 11.46 -6.25 -7.99
CA LEU A 125 11.71 -6.97 -6.74
C LEU A 125 12.95 -7.88 -6.79
N PRO A 126 13.24 -8.63 -7.88
CA PRO A 126 14.47 -9.42 -7.95
C PRO A 126 15.74 -8.59 -7.79
N GLY A 127 15.82 -7.42 -8.46
CA GLY A 127 16.96 -6.51 -8.35
C GLY A 127 17.08 -5.89 -6.95
N ILE A 128 15.96 -5.55 -6.33
CA ILE A 128 15.91 -5.05 -4.95
C ILE A 128 16.44 -6.12 -3.99
N ALA A 129 15.91 -7.36 -4.09
CA ALA A 129 16.30 -8.47 -3.22
C ALA A 129 17.80 -8.78 -3.30
N THR A 130 18.34 -8.84 -4.53
CA THR A 130 19.79 -9.04 -4.75
C THR A 130 20.59 -7.94 -4.06
N ARG A 131 20.22 -6.68 -4.27
CA ARG A 131 20.96 -5.55 -3.72
C ARG A 131 20.92 -5.48 -2.19
N LEU A 132 19.76 -5.74 -1.59
CA LEU A 132 19.63 -5.76 -0.13
C LEU A 132 20.39 -6.93 0.50
N SER A 133 20.38 -8.09 -0.15
CA SER A 133 21.19 -9.26 0.29
C SER A 133 22.69 -8.96 0.30
N GLU A 134 23.22 -8.24 -0.71
CA GLU A 134 24.61 -7.78 -0.76
C GLU A 134 24.98 -6.86 0.42
N LEU A 135 23.99 -6.15 0.95
CA LEU A 135 24.14 -5.25 2.10
C LEU A 135 23.88 -5.95 3.45
N GLY A 136 23.62 -7.26 3.45
CA GLY A 136 23.29 -8.02 4.66
C GLY A 136 21.92 -7.68 5.23
N ILE A 137 20.99 -7.16 4.41
CA ILE A 137 19.60 -6.85 4.82
C ILE A 137 18.70 -7.98 4.33
N GLU A 138 18.06 -8.68 5.25
CA GLU A 138 17.05 -9.69 4.92
C GLU A 138 15.74 -9.01 4.52
N LEU A 139 15.25 -9.33 3.33
CA LEU A 139 14.00 -8.78 2.81
C LEU A 139 12.84 -9.75 3.05
N ASP A 140 11.80 -9.29 3.73
CA ASP A 140 10.49 -9.94 3.86
C ASP A 140 9.49 -9.18 3.00
N ALA A 141 9.21 -9.70 1.79
CA ALA A 141 8.39 -9.01 0.80
C ALA A 141 6.94 -9.50 0.82
N THR A 142 6.00 -8.59 0.94
CA THR A 142 4.55 -8.85 0.82
C THR A 142 4.01 -8.24 -0.47
N LEU A 143 3.35 -9.05 -1.30
CA LEU A 143 2.68 -8.60 -2.52
C LEU A 143 1.20 -8.37 -2.21
N ALA A 144 0.74 -7.15 -2.45
CA ALA A 144 -0.66 -6.78 -2.28
C ALA A 144 -0.99 -5.53 -3.12
N GLU A 145 -2.27 -5.23 -3.28
CA GLU A 145 -2.74 -3.99 -3.90
C GLU A 145 -2.46 -2.77 -3.01
N VAL A 146 -2.56 -1.56 -3.59
CA VAL A 146 -2.13 -0.31 -2.95
C VAL A 146 -2.79 -0.07 -1.59
N MET A 147 -4.12 -0.26 -1.48
CA MET A 147 -4.82 0.05 -0.22
C MET A 147 -4.43 -0.84 0.96
N PRO A 148 -4.31 -2.18 0.82
CA PRO A 148 -3.69 -3.04 1.83
C PRO A 148 -2.26 -2.64 2.19
N LEU A 149 -1.43 -2.22 1.21
CA LEU A 149 -0.06 -1.75 1.47
C LEU A 149 -0.05 -0.45 2.28
N VAL A 150 -0.91 0.51 1.94
CA VAL A 150 -1.13 1.74 2.72
C VAL A 150 -1.54 1.41 4.16
N GLY A 151 -2.47 0.46 4.32
CA GLY A 151 -2.87 -0.04 5.64
C GLY A 151 -1.69 -0.61 6.43
N GLY A 152 -0.86 -1.42 5.78
CA GLY A 152 0.31 -2.04 6.41
C GLY A 152 1.35 -1.02 6.90
N VAL A 153 1.62 0.03 6.11
CA VAL A 153 2.53 1.11 6.54
C VAL A 153 1.92 1.94 7.66
N ASN A 154 0.64 2.31 7.55
CA ASN A 154 -0.06 3.07 8.57
C ASN A 154 -0.15 2.34 9.92
N GLN A 155 -0.26 1.01 9.91
CA GLN A 155 -0.33 0.16 11.11
C GLN A 155 1.05 -0.32 11.57
N HIS A 156 2.13 0.13 10.91
CA HIS A 156 3.50 -0.31 11.21
C HIS A 156 3.73 -1.84 11.08
N THR A 157 2.91 -2.55 10.32
CA THR A 157 3.15 -3.97 9.98
C THR A 157 4.13 -4.12 8.82
N LEU A 158 4.31 -3.05 8.02
CA LEU A 158 5.35 -2.91 7.01
C LEU A 158 6.31 -1.78 7.41
N ASP A 159 7.59 -1.95 7.13
CA ASP A 159 8.63 -0.94 7.32
C ASP A 159 8.66 0.07 6.19
N ALA A 160 8.27 -0.36 5.00
CA ALA A 160 8.05 0.48 3.84
C ALA A 160 7.12 -0.22 2.84
N ALA A 161 6.48 0.55 1.97
CA ALA A 161 5.76 0.01 0.83
C ALA A 161 5.99 0.84 -0.43
N LEU A 162 6.15 0.17 -1.57
CA LEU A 162 6.02 0.81 -2.86
C LEU A 162 4.54 0.83 -3.22
N VAL A 163 4.01 2.03 -3.36
CA VAL A 163 2.61 2.30 -3.70
C VAL A 163 2.56 3.23 -4.91
N TYR A 164 1.39 3.45 -5.49
CA TYR A 164 1.23 4.47 -6.52
C TYR A 164 0.01 5.35 -6.24
N ALA A 165 0.10 6.58 -6.71
CA ALA A 165 -1.02 7.50 -6.83
C ALA A 165 -1.27 7.81 -8.31
N ALA A 166 -2.51 8.01 -8.70
CA ALA A 166 -2.90 8.41 -10.05
C ALA A 166 -3.81 9.63 -9.99
N GLY A 167 -3.65 10.55 -10.96
CA GLY A 167 -4.42 11.79 -11.01
C GLY A 167 -4.26 12.64 -9.75
N SER A 168 -5.35 13.23 -9.28
CA SER A 168 -5.38 14.08 -8.07
C SER A 168 -5.67 13.31 -6.78
N TYR A 169 -5.72 11.98 -6.81
CA TYR A 169 -6.07 11.18 -5.65
C TYR A 169 -4.91 11.08 -4.66
N ALA A 170 -5.12 11.61 -3.45
CA ALA A 170 -4.16 11.49 -2.36
C ALA A 170 -4.35 10.15 -1.64
N LEU A 171 -3.26 9.40 -1.47
CA LEU A 171 -3.27 8.18 -0.68
C LEU A 171 -3.60 8.51 0.79
N PRO A 172 -4.45 7.71 1.47
CA PRO A 172 -4.81 7.94 2.87
C PRO A 172 -3.68 7.50 3.81
N LEU A 173 -2.51 8.11 3.62
CA LEU A 173 -1.35 7.93 4.48
C LEU A 173 -1.47 8.81 5.72
N ARG A 174 -0.99 8.31 6.85
CA ARG A 174 -0.93 9.07 8.09
C ARG A 174 0.18 10.12 8.06
N SER A 175 0.08 11.12 8.91
CA SER A 175 1.01 12.26 8.95
C SER A 175 2.47 11.87 9.24
N GLU A 176 2.70 10.78 9.95
CA GLU A 176 4.02 10.22 10.23
C GLU A 176 4.61 9.37 9.10
N VAL A 177 3.81 9.04 8.09
CA VAL A 177 4.28 8.30 6.91
C VAL A 177 4.74 9.30 5.84
N HIS A 178 6.02 9.24 5.53
CA HIS A 178 6.62 10.05 4.47
C HIS A 178 6.67 9.29 3.17
N THR A 179 6.42 9.98 2.09
CA THR A 179 6.57 9.43 0.74
C THR A 179 7.80 10.00 0.05
N THR A 180 8.47 9.15 -0.71
CA THR A 180 9.55 9.55 -1.61
C THR A 180 9.15 9.13 -3.01
N HIS A 181 9.06 10.07 -3.93
CA HIS A 181 8.82 9.78 -5.35
C HIS A 181 10.01 8.98 -5.91
N VAL A 182 9.72 7.90 -6.63
CA VAL A 182 10.74 7.02 -7.21
C VAL A 182 10.65 6.89 -8.72
N PHE A 183 9.44 7.00 -9.30
CA PHE A 183 9.24 6.87 -10.74
C PHE A 183 7.86 7.39 -11.16
N THR A 184 7.79 8.03 -12.33
CA THR A 184 6.53 8.35 -13.01
C THR A 184 6.30 7.30 -14.10
N ASP A 185 5.25 6.51 -13.97
CA ASP A 185 4.92 5.37 -14.83
C ASP A 185 3.73 5.72 -15.73
N PRO A 186 3.96 6.11 -16.99
CA PRO A 186 2.88 6.42 -17.90
C PRO A 186 2.05 5.18 -18.21
N MET A 187 0.74 5.38 -18.33
CA MET A 187 -0.15 4.36 -18.85
C MET A 187 -0.10 4.36 -20.38
N LEU A 188 -0.19 3.18 -20.93
CA LEU A 188 -0.17 2.94 -22.36
C LEU A 188 -1.49 2.30 -22.77
N LEU A 189 -1.99 2.64 -23.93
CA LEU A 189 -3.11 1.95 -24.54
C LEU A 189 -2.64 0.64 -25.16
N ALA A 190 -3.21 -0.48 -24.74
CA ALA A 190 -3.00 -1.80 -25.34
C ALA A 190 -4.10 -2.11 -26.36
N LEU A 191 -3.70 -2.43 -27.57
CA LEU A 191 -4.56 -2.75 -28.70
C LEU A 191 -4.13 -4.07 -29.36
N PRO A 192 -5.05 -4.85 -29.97
CA PRO A 192 -4.66 -5.87 -30.92
C PRO A 192 -3.81 -5.28 -32.06
N ALA A 193 -2.75 -5.95 -32.47
CA ALA A 193 -1.82 -5.42 -33.48
C ALA A 193 -2.48 -5.15 -34.86
N ASN A 194 -3.58 -5.86 -35.15
CA ASN A 194 -4.37 -5.66 -36.39
C ASN A 194 -5.59 -4.76 -36.17
N HIS A 195 -5.72 -4.09 -35.02
CA HIS A 195 -6.78 -3.12 -34.77
C HIS A 195 -6.68 -1.96 -35.77
N GLU A 196 -7.82 -1.44 -36.24
CA GLU A 196 -7.84 -0.36 -37.25
C GLU A 196 -7.10 0.91 -36.79
N LEU A 197 -7.09 1.20 -35.48
CA LEU A 197 -6.37 2.32 -34.89
C LEU A 197 -4.94 1.97 -34.44
N ALA A 198 -4.45 0.75 -34.64
CA ALA A 198 -3.12 0.34 -34.22
C ALA A 198 -1.97 1.11 -34.94
N HIS A 199 -2.29 1.77 -36.08
CA HIS A 199 -1.36 2.60 -36.84
C HIS A 199 -1.09 3.97 -36.17
N ILE A 200 -1.93 4.41 -35.25
CA ILE A 200 -1.74 5.65 -34.50
C ILE A 200 -0.56 5.44 -33.53
N GLU A 201 0.47 6.26 -33.67
CA GLU A 201 1.68 6.14 -32.87
C GLU A 201 1.51 6.65 -31.45
N GLU A 202 0.69 7.71 -31.26
CA GLU A 202 0.39 8.33 -29.98
C GLU A 202 -1.08 8.78 -29.94
N PHE A 203 -1.79 8.44 -28.87
CA PHE A 203 -3.21 8.73 -28.72
C PHE A 203 -3.41 10.02 -27.91
N ASP A 204 -3.96 11.04 -28.53
CA ASP A 204 -4.57 12.16 -27.81
C ASP A 204 -5.99 11.83 -27.34
N THR A 205 -6.60 12.75 -26.62
CA THR A 205 -7.98 12.60 -26.11
C THR A 205 -8.98 12.30 -27.24
N GLN A 206 -8.83 12.90 -28.42
CA GLN A 206 -9.77 12.68 -29.54
C GLN A 206 -9.60 11.28 -30.15
N ALA A 207 -8.36 10.80 -30.26
CA ALA A 207 -8.08 9.46 -30.74
C ALA A 207 -8.60 8.40 -29.74
N LEU A 208 -8.48 8.63 -28.42
CA LEU A 208 -9.06 7.75 -27.40
C LEU A 208 -10.59 7.65 -27.51
N LEU A 209 -11.27 8.75 -27.81
CA LEU A 209 -12.74 8.75 -27.97
C LEU A 209 -13.22 7.91 -29.14
N GLN A 210 -12.38 7.63 -30.13
CA GLN A 210 -12.74 6.71 -31.23
C GLN A 210 -12.90 5.26 -30.75
N LEU A 211 -12.36 4.93 -29.57
CA LEU A 211 -12.48 3.60 -28.94
C LEU A 211 -13.77 3.44 -28.13
N GLY A 212 -14.72 4.38 -28.23
CA GLY A 212 -15.98 4.31 -27.48
C GLY A 212 -16.90 3.15 -27.85
N GLY A 213 -16.72 2.54 -29.03
CA GLY A 213 -17.44 1.35 -29.47
C GLY A 213 -16.80 0.03 -29.05
N GLU A 214 -15.57 0.10 -28.49
CA GLU A 214 -14.80 -1.07 -28.13
C GLU A 214 -15.19 -1.64 -26.76
N ASN A 215 -14.89 -2.92 -26.57
CA ASN A 215 -14.88 -3.53 -25.25
C ASN A 215 -13.65 -3.05 -24.48
N TRP A 216 -13.82 -2.62 -23.24
CA TRP A 216 -12.72 -2.24 -22.35
C TRP A 216 -12.51 -3.30 -21.28
N VAL A 217 -11.27 -3.75 -21.13
CA VAL A 217 -10.85 -4.52 -19.94
C VAL A 217 -10.37 -3.52 -18.89
N MET A 218 -11.02 -3.50 -17.74
CA MET A 218 -10.77 -2.53 -16.67
C MET A 218 -10.42 -3.24 -15.37
N GLY A 219 -9.96 -2.50 -14.37
CA GLY A 219 -9.66 -3.01 -13.05
C GLY A 219 -10.88 -3.57 -12.32
N SER A 220 -10.63 -4.45 -11.36
CA SER A 220 -11.64 -5.00 -10.45
C SER A 220 -11.72 -4.23 -9.14
N THR A 221 -10.71 -3.43 -8.82
CA THR A 221 -10.65 -2.61 -7.61
C THR A 221 -11.61 -1.43 -7.71
N PRO A 222 -12.62 -1.31 -6.81
CA PRO A 222 -13.52 -0.17 -6.83
C PRO A 222 -12.77 1.14 -6.51
N GLY A 223 -13.06 2.20 -7.29
CA GLY A 223 -12.44 3.52 -7.09
C GLY A 223 -11.01 3.60 -7.62
N ASP A 224 -10.63 2.74 -8.57
CA ASP A 224 -9.40 2.91 -9.34
C ASP A 224 -9.47 4.22 -10.13
N THR A 225 -8.58 5.15 -9.82
CA THR A 225 -8.59 6.50 -10.40
C THR A 225 -8.32 6.53 -11.90
N LEU A 226 -7.59 5.57 -12.44
CA LEU A 226 -7.34 5.46 -13.89
C LEU A 226 -8.58 4.97 -14.62
N ASP A 227 -9.28 3.99 -14.05
CA ASP A 227 -10.57 3.54 -14.58
C ASP A 227 -11.62 4.66 -14.54
N ASP A 228 -11.66 5.42 -13.44
CA ASP A 228 -12.58 6.55 -13.32
C ASP A 228 -12.25 7.66 -14.33
N LEU A 229 -10.97 7.93 -14.59
CA LEU A 229 -10.55 8.87 -15.63
C LEU A 229 -11.01 8.45 -17.03
N VAL A 230 -10.92 7.14 -17.36
CA VAL A 230 -11.46 6.61 -18.62
C VAL A 230 -12.97 6.80 -18.67
N ARG A 231 -13.70 6.51 -17.59
CA ARG A 231 -15.16 6.70 -17.53
C ARG A 231 -15.55 8.15 -17.73
N GLU A 232 -14.91 9.08 -17.02
CA GLU A 232 -15.14 10.52 -17.14
C GLU A 232 -14.95 11.00 -18.60
N LEU A 233 -13.87 10.55 -19.26
CA LEU A 233 -13.58 10.88 -20.65
C LEU A 233 -14.74 10.50 -21.58
N PHE A 234 -15.34 9.31 -21.38
CA PHE A 234 -16.44 8.85 -22.24
C PHE A 234 -17.81 9.41 -21.82
N GLU A 235 -18.02 9.71 -20.52
CA GLU A 235 -19.27 10.34 -20.04
C GLU A 235 -19.51 11.71 -20.68
N GLU A 236 -18.46 12.52 -20.88
CA GLU A 236 -18.55 13.82 -21.54
C GLU A 236 -19.09 13.72 -22.98
N THR A 237 -18.85 12.59 -23.65
CA THR A 237 -19.29 12.36 -25.04
C THR A 237 -20.62 11.63 -25.16
N ARG A 238 -21.22 11.18 -24.04
CA ARG A 238 -22.40 10.33 -23.99
C ARG A 238 -22.22 8.98 -24.68
N VAL A 239 -21.00 8.53 -24.91
CA VAL A 239 -20.68 7.21 -25.42
C VAL A 239 -20.68 6.24 -24.24
N LYS A 240 -21.47 5.16 -24.36
CA LYS A 240 -21.52 4.15 -23.29
C LYS A 240 -20.31 3.23 -23.38
N LEU A 241 -19.50 3.24 -22.34
CA LEU A 241 -18.37 2.32 -22.20
C LEU A 241 -18.87 0.89 -21.96
N THR A 242 -18.38 -0.06 -22.72
CA THR A 242 -18.68 -1.49 -22.54
C THR A 242 -17.52 -2.17 -21.82
N VAL A 243 -17.76 -2.72 -20.62
CA VAL A 243 -16.73 -3.36 -19.79
C VAL A 243 -17.12 -4.79 -19.48
N PRO A 244 -16.83 -5.76 -20.39
CA PRO A 244 -17.22 -7.15 -20.21
C PRO A 244 -16.34 -7.90 -19.19
N VAL A 245 -15.09 -7.46 -18.97
CA VAL A 245 -14.14 -8.12 -18.06
C VAL A 245 -13.51 -7.09 -17.12
N ARG A 246 -13.38 -7.51 -15.86
CA ARG A 246 -12.66 -6.75 -14.82
C ARG A 246 -11.59 -7.63 -14.18
N THR A 247 -10.36 -7.14 -14.16
CA THR A 247 -9.21 -7.83 -13.56
C THR A 247 -8.07 -6.87 -13.32
N ASP A 248 -7.35 -7.06 -12.21
CA ASP A 248 -6.12 -6.32 -11.89
C ASP A 248 -4.86 -7.10 -12.32
N ASP A 249 -5.03 -8.29 -12.90
CA ASP A 249 -3.93 -9.11 -13.45
C ASP A 249 -3.61 -8.70 -14.89
N TYR A 250 -2.54 -7.94 -15.08
CA TYR A 250 -2.11 -7.48 -16.40
C TYR A 250 -1.65 -8.58 -17.35
N ALA A 251 -1.27 -9.75 -16.87
CA ALA A 251 -1.00 -10.90 -17.75
C ALA A 251 -2.31 -11.39 -18.39
N VAL A 252 -3.39 -11.43 -17.60
CA VAL A 252 -4.75 -11.71 -18.10
C VAL A 252 -5.21 -10.61 -19.04
N VAL A 253 -5.04 -9.33 -18.68
CA VAL A 253 -5.38 -8.18 -19.55
C VAL A 253 -4.72 -8.35 -20.92
N LEU A 254 -3.40 -8.48 -20.97
CA LEU A 254 -2.66 -8.60 -22.24
C LEU A 254 -3.07 -9.85 -23.04
N GLY A 255 -3.36 -10.96 -22.37
CA GLY A 255 -3.89 -12.18 -23.02
C GLY A 255 -5.25 -11.96 -23.67
N LEU A 256 -6.15 -11.20 -23.02
CA LEU A 256 -7.46 -10.84 -23.57
C LEU A 256 -7.33 -9.92 -24.79
N ILE A 257 -6.42 -8.95 -24.74
CA ILE A 257 -6.15 -8.07 -25.89
C ILE A 257 -5.58 -8.88 -27.07
N ALA A 258 -4.63 -9.80 -26.81
CA ALA A 258 -4.11 -10.70 -27.85
C ALA A 258 -5.21 -11.58 -28.48
N ALA A 259 -6.24 -11.92 -27.71
CA ALA A 259 -7.41 -12.68 -28.16
C ALA A 259 -8.50 -11.80 -28.82
N HIS A 260 -8.23 -10.53 -29.10
CA HIS A 260 -9.17 -9.55 -29.69
C HIS A 260 -10.46 -9.34 -28.88
N MET A 261 -10.36 -9.43 -27.55
CA MET A 261 -11.54 -9.26 -26.68
C MET A 261 -11.79 -7.81 -26.25
N GLY A 262 -10.95 -6.87 -26.69
CA GLY A 262 -11.11 -5.45 -26.41
C GLY A 262 -9.80 -4.68 -26.34
N VAL A 263 -9.81 -3.55 -25.64
CA VAL A 263 -8.69 -2.65 -25.41
C VAL A 263 -8.52 -2.40 -23.92
N ALA A 264 -7.34 -1.95 -23.49
CA ALA A 264 -7.08 -1.67 -22.07
C ALA A 264 -5.99 -0.61 -21.87
N LEU A 265 -5.98 0.02 -20.70
CA LEU A 265 -4.80 0.72 -20.20
C LEU A 265 -3.87 -0.25 -19.50
N VAL A 266 -2.58 -0.17 -19.81
CA VAL A 266 -1.54 -0.95 -19.13
C VAL A 266 -0.37 -0.05 -18.74
N PRO A 267 0.26 -0.27 -17.58
CA PRO A 267 1.41 0.55 -17.16
C PRO A 267 2.64 0.30 -18.02
N SER A 268 3.48 1.31 -18.19
CA SER A 268 4.71 1.20 -18.98
C SER A 268 5.68 0.14 -18.44
N LEU A 269 5.61 -0.16 -17.16
CA LEU A 269 6.33 -1.28 -16.54
C LEU A 269 6.04 -2.64 -17.21
N MET A 270 4.92 -2.79 -17.91
CA MET A 270 4.54 -4.01 -18.61
C MET A 270 5.10 -4.14 -20.04
N ARG A 271 5.79 -3.11 -20.59
CA ARG A 271 6.28 -3.11 -21.99
C ARG A 271 7.01 -4.37 -22.40
N SER A 272 7.85 -4.91 -21.53
CA SER A 272 8.66 -6.11 -21.86
C SER A 272 7.90 -7.44 -21.69
N SER A 273 6.64 -7.39 -21.26
CA SER A 273 5.80 -8.58 -21.04
C SER A 273 4.66 -8.67 -22.07
N VAL A 274 4.72 -7.85 -23.13
CA VAL A 274 3.70 -7.79 -24.17
C VAL A 274 3.78 -9.04 -25.05
N PRO A 275 2.70 -9.82 -25.20
CA PRO A 275 2.68 -10.98 -26.08
C PRO A 275 2.64 -10.55 -27.56
N GLU A 276 2.96 -11.51 -28.44
CA GLU A 276 2.76 -11.33 -29.86
C GLU A 276 1.28 -11.02 -30.16
N GLY A 277 1.02 -10.15 -31.13
CA GLY A 277 -0.32 -9.72 -31.51
C GLY A 277 -0.90 -8.57 -30.70
N VAL A 278 -0.15 -7.99 -29.76
CA VAL A 278 -0.52 -6.77 -29.01
C VAL A 278 0.45 -5.65 -29.32
N VAL A 279 -0.07 -4.44 -29.50
CA VAL A 279 0.71 -3.21 -29.56
C VAL A 279 0.40 -2.29 -28.40
N LEU A 280 1.41 -1.60 -27.90
CA LEU A 280 1.26 -0.56 -26.90
C LEU A 280 1.47 0.81 -27.53
N ARG A 281 0.60 1.75 -27.20
CA ARG A 281 0.67 3.14 -27.71
C ARG A 281 0.68 4.13 -26.56
N PRO A 282 1.56 5.12 -26.60
CA PRO A 282 1.54 6.23 -25.65
C PRO A 282 0.22 7.01 -25.72
N ILE A 283 -0.11 7.66 -24.60
CA ILE A 283 -1.24 8.58 -24.50
C ILE A 283 -0.68 9.96 -24.21
N ALA A 284 -1.00 10.94 -25.06
CA ALA A 284 -0.59 12.33 -24.95
C ALA A 284 -1.47 13.12 -23.96
N ASP A 285 -1.59 12.60 -22.74
CA ASP A 285 -2.35 13.22 -21.65
C ASP A 285 -1.70 12.79 -20.31
N ASP A 286 -1.08 13.74 -19.64
CA ASP A 286 -0.34 13.52 -18.38
C ASP A 286 -1.21 12.94 -17.25
N ARG A 287 -2.54 13.07 -17.35
CA ARG A 287 -3.46 12.45 -16.37
C ARG A 287 -3.37 10.91 -16.37
N PHE A 288 -2.99 10.30 -17.50
CA PHE A 288 -2.80 8.86 -17.61
C PHE A 288 -1.41 8.42 -17.13
N THR A 289 -1.07 8.80 -15.91
CA THR A 289 0.20 8.44 -15.26
C THR A 289 -0.03 7.94 -13.86
N ARG A 290 0.90 7.11 -13.38
CA ARG A 290 0.99 6.69 -11.98
C ARG A 290 2.28 7.24 -11.39
N GLU A 291 2.18 7.93 -10.27
CA GLU A 291 3.34 8.35 -9.49
C GLU A 291 3.70 7.24 -8.50
N LEU A 292 4.81 6.55 -8.74
CA LEU A 292 5.30 5.51 -7.83
C LEU A 292 6.01 6.15 -6.65
N LEU A 293 5.54 5.82 -5.46
CA LEU A 293 5.97 6.41 -4.21
C LEU A 293 6.46 5.31 -3.27
N LEU A 294 7.63 5.49 -2.69
CA LEU A 294 8.06 4.69 -1.54
C LEU A 294 7.52 5.36 -0.27
N ALA A 295 6.55 4.73 0.37
CA ALA A 295 5.95 5.16 1.61
C ALA A 295 6.62 4.44 2.79
N ALA A 296 7.03 5.19 3.82
CA ALA A 296 7.62 4.61 5.04
C ALA A 296 7.37 5.51 6.24
N PRO A 297 7.14 4.96 7.44
CA PRO A 297 7.14 5.72 8.67
C PRO A 297 8.50 6.36 8.89
N ALA A 298 8.52 7.62 9.31
CA ALA A 298 9.75 8.31 9.66
C ALA A 298 9.66 8.81 11.11
N GLY A 299 10.63 8.41 11.91
CA GLY A 299 10.82 8.98 13.24
C GLY A 299 11.44 10.39 13.17
N PRO A 300 11.72 11.02 14.33
CA PRO A 300 12.33 12.36 14.40
C PRO A 300 13.66 12.49 13.63
N ALA A 301 14.39 11.38 13.46
CA ALA A 301 15.66 11.31 12.70
C ALA A 301 15.47 10.93 11.22
N GLY A 302 14.24 10.85 10.73
CA GLY A 302 13.89 10.38 9.39
C GLY A 302 13.76 8.85 9.29
N PRO A 303 13.69 8.31 8.05
CA PRO A 303 13.58 6.88 7.80
C PRO A 303 14.79 6.09 8.33
N SER A 304 14.60 4.82 8.68
CA SER A 304 15.67 3.93 9.13
C SER A 304 16.78 3.76 8.06
N ALA A 305 17.96 3.31 8.47
CA ALA A 305 19.05 3.05 7.54
C ALA A 305 18.66 2.00 6.48
N ALA A 306 17.96 0.94 6.88
CA ALA A 306 17.47 -0.10 5.98
C ALA A 306 16.47 0.45 4.94
N VAL A 307 15.54 1.32 5.35
CA VAL A 307 14.59 1.99 4.43
C VAL A 307 15.32 2.90 3.44
N ARG A 308 16.37 3.61 3.86
CA ARG A 308 17.19 4.42 2.93
C ARG A 308 17.90 3.54 1.89
N GLN A 309 18.43 2.39 2.29
CA GLN A 309 19.03 1.42 1.36
C GLN A 309 18.00 0.80 0.41
N LEU A 310 16.80 0.52 0.91
CA LEU A 310 15.68 0.10 0.06
C LEU A 310 15.33 1.15 -1.00
N ALA A 311 15.22 2.43 -0.61
CA ALA A 311 14.94 3.52 -1.55
C ALA A 311 15.97 3.59 -2.68
N GLU A 312 17.24 3.42 -2.36
CA GLU A 312 18.31 3.37 -3.35
C GLU A 312 18.23 2.12 -4.24
N ALA A 313 17.94 0.96 -3.66
CA ALA A 313 17.74 -0.29 -4.41
C ALA A 313 16.57 -0.20 -5.40
N VAL A 314 15.45 0.42 -4.97
CA VAL A 314 14.28 0.68 -5.82
C VAL A 314 14.66 1.56 -7.01
N ARG A 315 15.28 2.72 -6.76
CA ARG A 315 15.68 3.65 -7.84
C ARG A 315 16.62 2.98 -8.85
N ARG A 316 17.64 2.25 -8.38
CA ARG A 316 18.58 1.52 -9.27
C ARG A 316 17.88 0.46 -10.09
N SER A 317 16.96 -0.29 -9.48
CA SER A 317 16.21 -1.34 -10.19
C SER A 317 15.33 -0.74 -11.29
N ILE A 318 14.70 0.43 -11.04
CA ILE A 318 13.92 1.16 -12.06
C ILE A 318 14.83 1.70 -13.18
N SER A 319 15.91 2.40 -12.84
CA SER A 319 16.86 2.94 -13.83
C SER A 319 17.46 1.84 -14.74
N ALA A 320 17.64 0.63 -14.22
CA ALA A 320 18.08 -0.52 -15.00
C ALA A 320 17.02 -1.02 -15.99
N LEU A 321 15.73 -0.72 -15.79
CA LEU A 321 14.69 -1.01 -16.77
C LEU A 321 14.74 -0.05 -17.94
N ASP A 322 14.90 1.26 -17.67
CA ASP A 322 14.97 2.29 -18.71
C ASP A 322 16.16 2.08 -19.66
N SER A 323 17.34 1.72 -19.10
CA SER A 323 18.54 1.49 -19.91
C SER A 323 18.46 0.29 -20.85
N ARG A 324 17.63 -0.72 -20.55
CA ARG A 324 17.39 -1.88 -21.44
C ARG A 324 16.47 -1.55 -22.62
N HIS A 325 15.68 -0.48 -22.55
CA HIS A 325 14.77 -0.06 -23.62
C HIS A 325 15.44 0.81 -24.67
N VAL A 326 16.51 1.53 -24.32
CA VAL A 326 17.28 2.39 -25.26
C VAL A 326 18.20 1.56 -26.16
N GLY A 327 18.49 0.31 -25.82
CA GLY A 327 19.40 -0.57 -26.60
C GLY A 327 18.72 -1.51 -27.60
N GLN A 328 17.38 -1.48 -27.73
CA GLN A 328 16.61 -2.36 -28.63
C GLN A 328 15.77 -1.59 -29.66
N GLY A 329 16.02 -0.27 -29.85
CA GLY A 329 15.42 0.57 -30.88
C GLY A 329 16.25 0.63 -32.17
#